data_5e66b20658205917ffcfe9def969789d
#
_entry.id   5e66b20658205917ffcfe9def969789d
#
_cell.length_a   1.000
_cell.length_b   1.000
_cell.length_c   1.000
_cell.angle_alpha   90.00
_cell.angle_beta   90.00
_cell.angle_gamma   90.00
#
_symmetry.space_group_name_H-M   'P 1'
#
loop_
_entity.id
_entity.type
_entity.pdbx_description
1 polymer ?
#
loop_
_entity_poly.entity_id
_entity_poly.type
_entity_poly.pdbx_seq_one_letter_code
_entity_poly.pdbx_strand_id
1 'polypeptide(L)'
;MKRAFLISFTDNGQSLAEKIASGLNQKGMEAKASRCGKPLSLSDFASLGFKEADALVFVGAMGIAIRAIAPHVVSKVKDPAVVVIDEKGNNAISVLSGHLGGGNELTHLVAEIAGANPVITTATDVQGVFAIDLWTKKNNCKILRSDRIVVISSALLAGEKVDFASDYEIAGQVPKNVNLRVLSAPNDSEAENSQSESSFDERPNVLVSIDKSKIEKANER
;
A
#
# COMPACT_ATOMS: atom_id res chain seq x y z
N MET A 1 -6.21 -6.44 4.78
CA MET A 1 -5.94 -7.84 4.40
C MET A 1 -6.73 -8.75 5.30
N LYS A 2 -7.39 -9.77 4.73
CA LYS A 2 -8.17 -10.75 5.49
C LYS A 2 -7.56 -12.15 5.41
N ARG A 3 -7.05 -12.54 4.23
CA ARG A 3 -6.56 -13.89 3.96
C ARG A 3 -5.11 -13.91 3.51
N ALA A 4 -4.26 -14.69 4.19
CA ALA A 4 -2.84 -14.86 3.87
C ALA A 4 -2.50 -16.34 3.67
N PHE A 5 -1.83 -16.66 2.55
CA PHE A 5 -1.31 -18.00 2.32
C PHE A 5 0.21 -17.99 2.46
N LEU A 6 0.72 -18.98 3.18
CA LEU A 6 2.15 -19.13 3.43
C LEU A 6 2.66 -20.43 2.82
N ILE A 7 3.85 -20.41 2.24
CA ILE A 7 4.52 -21.61 1.71
C ILE A 7 5.97 -21.70 2.16
N SER A 8 6.40 -22.89 2.47
CA SER A 8 7.78 -23.22 2.84
C SER A 8 8.32 -24.39 2.01
N PHE A 9 9.63 -24.64 2.08
CA PHE A 9 10.31 -25.65 1.27
C PHE A 9 11.07 -26.69 2.10
N THR A 10 11.35 -26.39 3.36
CA THR A 10 12.11 -27.22 4.29
C THR A 10 11.34 -27.41 5.60
N ASP A 11 11.77 -28.32 6.47
CA ASP A 11 11.12 -28.52 7.77
C ASP A 11 11.30 -27.31 8.70
N ASN A 12 12.49 -26.70 8.68
CA ASN A 12 12.75 -25.46 9.43
C ASN A 12 11.87 -24.32 8.92
N GLY A 13 11.79 -24.15 7.60
CA GLY A 13 10.93 -23.17 6.98
C GLY A 13 9.45 -23.41 7.29
N GLN A 14 9.00 -24.67 7.39
CA GLN A 14 7.62 -25.00 7.75
C GLN A 14 7.31 -24.58 9.19
N SER A 15 8.20 -24.86 10.14
CA SER A 15 8.03 -24.44 11.53
C SER A 15 7.93 -22.91 11.65
N LEU A 16 8.75 -22.18 10.89
CA LEU A 16 8.68 -20.71 10.83
C LEU A 16 7.37 -20.22 10.17
N ALA A 17 6.94 -20.87 9.07
CA ALA A 17 5.68 -20.52 8.39
C ALA A 17 4.47 -20.72 9.31
N GLU A 18 4.45 -21.80 10.10
CA GLU A 18 3.39 -22.08 11.08
C GLU A 18 3.38 -21.06 12.23
N LYS A 19 4.57 -20.68 12.73
CA LYS A 19 4.71 -19.61 13.73
C LYS A 19 4.14 -18.30 13.20
N ILE A 20 4.48 -17.92 11.96
CA ILE A 20 4.00 -16.69 11.34
C ILE A 20 2.49 -16.76 11.11
N ALA A 21 1.97 -17.86 10.57
CA ALA A 21 0.54 -18.05 10.35
C ALA A 21 -0.26 -17.94 11.67
N SER A 22 0.22 -18.56 12.75
CA SER A 22 -0.39 -18.45 14.08
C SER A 22 -0.42 -17.01 14.57
N GLY A 23 0.69 -16.28 14.45
CA GLY A 23 0.76 -14.86 14.85
C GLY A 23 -0.18 -13.95 14.02
N LEU A 24 -0.28 -14.18 12.71
CA LEU A 24 -1.21 -13.46 11.85
C LEU A 24 -2.67 -13.76 12.19
N ASN A 25 -2.99 -15.01 12.54
CA ASN A 25 -4.33 -15.39 12.99
C ASN A 25 -4.71 -14.70 14.31
N GLN A 26 -3.77 -14.55 15.25
CA GLN A 26 -3.97 -13.81 16.50
C GLN A 26 -4.24 -12.31 16.26
N LYS A 27 -3.72 -11.77 15.14
CA LYS A 27 -3.96 -10.39 14.71
C LYS A 27 -5.22 -10.24 13.81
N GLY A 28 -6.06 -11.28 13.71
CA GLY A 28 -7.36 -11.26 13.03
C GLY A 28 -7.31 -11.52 11.53
N MET A 29 -6.24 -12.07 10.99
CA MET A 29 -6.15 -12.56 9.61
C MET A 29 -6.50 -14.06 9.56
N GLU A 30 -7.00 -14.52 8.42
CA GLU A 30 -7.11 -15.95 8.10
C GLU A 30 -5.80 -16.39 7.42
N ALA A 31 -4.85 -16.91 8.18
CA ALA A 31 -3.53 -17.30 7.67
C ALA A 31 -3.36 -18.80 7.69
N LYS A 32 -2.87 -19.39 6.58
CA LYS A 32 -2.64 -20.82 6.43
C LYS A 32 -1.24 -21.10 5.89
N ALA A 33 -0.47 -21.89 6.63
CA ALA A 33 0.84 -22.39 6.21
C ALA A 33 0.72 -23.73 5.50
N SER A 34 1.48 -23.88 4.41
CA SER A 34 1.56 -25.09 3.63
C SER A 34 3.02 -25.38 3.29
N ARG A 35 3.36 -26.67 3.14
CA ARG A 35 4.66 -27.08 2.63
C ARG A 35 4.57 -27.37 1.14
N CYS A 36 5.51 -26.88 0.37
CA CYS A 36 5.64 -27.18 -1.05
C CYS A 36 5.93 -28.68 -1.26
N GLY A 37 5.19 -29.32 -2.17
CA GLY A 37 5.32 -30.75 -2.45
C GLY A 37 4.04 -31.35 -2.98
N LYS A 38 3.70 -32.57 -2.54
CA LYS A 38 2.42 -33.19 -2.85
C LYS A 38 1.49 -33.08 -1.63
N PRO A 39 0.24 -32.65 -1.78
CA PRO A 39 -0.45 -32.41 -3.07
C PRO A 39 -0.28 -31.00 -3.66
N LEU A 40 0.35 -30.03 -2.97
CA LEU A 40 0.40 -28.63 -3.38
C LEU A 40 1.74 -28.30 -4.05
N SER A 41 1.76 -28.13 -5.37
CA SER A 41 2.92 -27.63 -6.09
C SER A 41 3.11 -26.13 -5.88
N LEU A 42 4.32 -25.62 -6.13
CA LEU A 42 4.62 -24.19 -6.07
C LEU A 42 3.79 -23.38 -7.08
N SER A 43 3.59 -23.92 -8.27
CA SER A 43 2.75 -23.30 -9.32
C SER A 43 1.28 -23.21 -8.89
N ASP A 44 0.74 -24.30 -8.31
CA ASP A 44 -0.65 -24.31 -7.83
C ASP A 44 -0.83 -23.34 -6.66
N PHE A 45 0.15 -23.29 -5.75
CA PHE A 45 0.14 -22.31 -4.66
C PHE A 45 0.08 -20.88 -5.17
N ALA A 46 0.94 -20.52 -6.12
CA ALA A 46 0.97 -19.15 -6.67
C ALA A 46 -0.34 -18.83 -7.43
N SER A 47 -0.81 -19.76 -8.27
CA SER A 47 -2.07 -19.59 -9.01
C SER A 47 -3.27 -19.42 -8.08
N LEU A 48 -3.39 -20.26 -7.04
CA LEU A 48 -4.46 -20.16 -6.05
C LEU A 48 -4.35 -18.88 -5.24
N GLY A 49 -3.15 -18.52 -4.81
CA GLY A 49 -2.89 -17.34 -4.00
C GLY A 49 -3.27 -16.04 -4.71
N PHE A 50 -2.94 -15.90 -6.00
CA PHE A 50 -3.32 -14.72 -6.79
C PHE A 50 -4.84 -14.63 -7.06
N LYS A 51 -5.58 -15.72 -6.95
CA LYS A 51 -7.04 -15.76 -7.12
C LYS A 51 -7.80 -15.50 -5.82
N GLU A 52 -7.30 -15.99 -4.69
CA GLU A 52 -8.09 -16.13 -3.47
C GLU A 52 -7.52 -15.43 -2.24
N ALA A 53 -6.23 -15.07 -2.25
CA ALA A 53 -5.59 -14.45 -1.10
C ALA A 53 -5.36 -12.96 -1.29
N ASP A 54 -5.39 -12.20 -0.18
CA ASP A 54 -4.94 -10.81 -0.15
C ASP A 54 -3.41 -10.74 -0.02
N ALA A 55 -2.79 -11.81 0.49
CA ALA A 55 -1.36 -11.85 0.77
C ALA A 55 -0.74 -13.23 0.59
N LEU A 56 0.51 -13.27 0.12
CA LEU A 56 1.35 -14.45 0.03
C LEU A 56 2.65 -14.24 0.82
N VAL A 57 3.04 -15.22 1.61
CA VAL A 57 4.32 -15.22 2.32
C VAL A 57 5.11 -16.47 1.91
N PHE A 58 6.29 -16.25 1.36
CA PHE A 58 7.22 -17.31 1.00
C PHE A 58 8.31 -17.40 2.07
N VAL A 59 8.44 -18.57 2.70
CA VAL A 59 9.51 -18.85 3.64
C VAL A 59 10.61 -19.63 2.91
N GLY A 60 11.62 -18.91 2.42
CA GLY A 60 12.70 -19.48 1.61
C GLY A 60 13.39 -18.46 0.72
N ALA A 61 14.05 -18.94 -0.33
CA ALA A 61 14.82 -18.08 -1.23
C ALA A 61 13.93 -17.17 -2.10
N MET A 62 14.26 -15.87 -2.16
CA MET A 62 13.54 -14.89 -2.96
C MET A 62 13.41 -15.28 -4.44
N GLY A 63 14.46 -15.86 -5.03
CA GLY A 63 14.42 -16.27 -6.44
C GLY A 63 13.37 -17.33 -6.75
N ILE A 64 13.02 -18.18 -5.77
CA ILE A 64 11.93 -19.16 -5.90
C ILE A 64 10.59 -18.44 -5.93
N ALA A 65 10.37 -17.49 -5.01
CA ALA A 65 9.15 -16.72 -4.95
C ALA A 65 8.93 -15.91 -6.24
N ILE A 66 9.96 -15.18 -6.72
CA ILE A 66 9.88 -14.37 -7.93
C ILE A 66 9.49 -15.24 -9.14
N ARG A 67 10.14 -16.41 -9.33
CA ARG A 67 9.79 -17.29 -10.45
C ARG A 67 8.36 -17.84 -10.35
N ALA A 68 7.89 -18.11 -9.12
CA ALA A 68 6.53 -18.60 -8.91
C ALA A 68 5.47 -17.56 -9.23
N ILE A 69 5.68 -16.30 -8.83
CA ILE A 69 4.68 -15.25 -9.01
C ILE A 69 4.72 -14.59 -10.38
N ALA A 70 5.88 -14.58 -11.07
CA ALA A 70 6.07 -13.86 -12.33
C ALA A 70 4.96 -14.08 -13.39
N PRO A 71 4.44 -15.31 -13.59
CA PRO A 71 3.37 -15.55 -14.56
C PRO A 71 2.01 -14.93 -14.18
N HIS A 72 1.84 -14.51 -12.93
CA HIS A 72 0.58 -14.04 -12.36
C HIS A 72 0.54 -12.52 -12.12
N VAL A 73 1.69 -11.86 -12.14
CA VAL A 73 1.81 -10.41 -11.87
C VAL A 73 1.17 -9.60 -12.99
N VAL A 74 0.18 -8.77 -12.65
CA VAL A 74 -0.60 -7.96 -13.59
C VAL A 74 -0.60 -6.49 -13.20
N SER A 75 -0.89 -6.15 -11.94
CA SER A 75 -1.11 -4.77 -11.52
C SER A 75 -0.93 -4.59 -10.01
N LYS A 76 -0.17 -3.55 -9.62
CA LYS A 76 0.00 -3.16 -8.22
C LYS A 76 -1.30 -2.86 -7.45
N VAL A 77 -2.42 -2.69 -8.15
CA VAL A 77 -3.74 -2.41 -7.56
C VAL A 77 -4.53 -3.69 -7.30
N LYS A 78 -4.27 -4.76 -8.09
CA LYS A 78 -5.03 -6.02 -8.06
C LYS A 78 -4.26 -7.17 -7.44
N ASP A 79 -2.94 -7.17 -7.62
CA ASP A 79 -2.09 -8.26 -7.18
C ASP A 79 -2.02 -8.31 -5.65
N PRO A 80 -1.99 -9.50 -5.05
CA PRO A 80 -1.85 -9.66 -3.61
C PRO A 80 -0.52 -9.07 -3.11
N ALA A 81 -0.46 -8.74 -1.83
CA ALA A 81 0.80 -8.45 -1.16
C ALA A 81 1.70 -9.68 -1.19
N VAL A 82 2.98 -9.53 -1.53
CA VAL A 82 3.93 -10.64 -1.48
C VAL A 82 5.10 -10.27 -0.58
N VAL A 83 5.35 -11.14 0.40
CA VAL A 83 6.48 -11.04 1.33
C VAL A 83 7.33 -12.31 1.23
N VAL A 84 8.64 -12.15 1.25
CA VAL A 84 9.59 -13.25 1.35
C VAL A 84 10.36 -13.12 2.66
N ILE A 85 10.48 -14.21 3.39
CA ILE A 85 11.33 -14.29 4.58
C ILE A 85 12.30 -15.46 4.42
N ASP A 86 13.56 -15.26 4.76
CA ASP A 86 14.52 -16.35 4.72
C ASP A 86 14.19 -17.43 5.78
N GLU A 87 14.63 -18.65 5.53
CA GLU A 87 14.26 -19.84 6.35
C GLU A 87 14.73 -19.74 7.80
N LYS A 88 15.73 -18.89 8.10
CA LYS A 88 16.18 -18.63 9.47
C LYS A 88 15.43 -17.49 10.16
N GLY A 89 14.60 -16.78 9.40
CA GLY A 89 13.84 -15.64 9.91
C GLY A 89 14.68 -14.40 10.19
N ASN A 90 15.77 -14.17 9.43
CA ASN A 90 16.62 -13.00 9.64
C ASN A 90 16.04 -11.77 8.96
N ASN A 91 15.50 -11.90 7.73
CA ASN A 91 15.02 -10.79 6.94
C ASN A 91 13.66 -11.09 6.31
N ALA A 92 12.67 -10.24 6.57
CA ALA A 92 11.37 -10.23 5.90
C ALA A 92 11.36 -9.09 4.88
N ILE A 93 11.07 -9.40 3.61
CA ILE A 93 11.26 -8.50 2.47
C ILE A 93 9.94 -8.29 1.76
N SER A 94 9.53 -7.01 1.59
CA SER A 94 8.38 -6.63 0.78
C SER A 94 8.73 -6.74 -0.70
N VAL A 95 8.02 -7.63 -1.44
CA VAL A 95 8.34 -7.95 -2.84
C VAL A 95 7.34 -7.33 -3.80
N LEU A 96 6.03 -7.40 -3.49
CA LEU A 96 4.99 -6.94 -4.39
C LEU A 96 3.87 -6.24 -3.62
N SER A 97 3.22 -5.26 -4.26
CA SER A 97 2.05 -4.53 -3.74
C SER A 97 2.30 -3.88 -2.37
N GLY A 98 3.45 -3.21 -2.22
CA GLY A 98 3.94 -2.65 -0.95
C GLY A 98 2.96 -1.69 -0.28
N HIS A 99 2.47 -0.66 -1.00
CA HIS A 99 1.59 0.38 -0.48
C HIS A 99 0.12 -0.04 -0.46
N LEU A 100 -0.61 0.17 -1.57
CA LEU A 100 -2.05 -0.09 -1.66
C LEU A 100 -2.42 -1.53 -1.30
N GLY A 101 -1.62 -2.50 -1.75
CA GLY A 101 -1.78 -3.91 -1.41
C GLY A 101 -1.43 -4.23 0.05
N GLY A 102 -0.71 -3.34 0.76
CA GLY A 102 -0.34 -3.54 2.16
C GLY A 102 0.86 -4.46 2.40
N GLY A 103 1.69 -4.70 1.36
CA GLY A 103 2.87 -5.56 1.48
C GLY A 103 3.90 -5.05 2.49
N ASN A 104 4.11 -3.72 2.58
CA ASN A 104 5.02 -3.14 3.56
C ASN A 104 4.51 -3.35 4.99
N GLU A 105 3.21 -3.15 5.21
CA GLU A 105 2.55 -3.37 6.49
C GLU A 105 2.61 -4.85 6.93
N LEU A 106 2.34 -5.77 5.97
CA LEU A 106 2.51 -7.20 6.19
C LEU A 106 3.96 -7.59 6.51
N THR A 107 4.93 -6.96 5.83
CA THR A 107 6.36 -7.22 6.08
C THR A 107 6.74 -6.86 7.52
N HIS A 108 6.27 -5.73 8.04
CA HIS A 108 6.46 -5.37 9.45
C HIS A 108 5.82 -6.38 10.40
N LEU A 109 4.59 -6.83 10.12
CA LEU A 109 3.90 -7.84 10.92
C LEU A 109 4.63 -9.18 10.91
N VAL A 110 5.06 -9.65 9.74
CA VAL A 110 5.82 -10.90 9.60
C VAL A 110 7.16 -10.79 10.33
N ALA A 111 7.85 -9.65 10.20
CA ALA A 111 9.11 -9.40 10.89
C ALA A 111 8.94 -9.39 12.41
N GLU A 112 7.92 -8.72 12.93
CA GLU A 112 7.59 -8.70 14.38
C GLU A 112 7.36 -10.12 14.92
N ILE A 113 6.52 -10.92 14.23
CA ILE A 113 6.18 -12.29 14.65
C ILE A 113 7.41 -13.21 14.59
N ALA A 114 8.22 -13.08 13.54
CA ALA A 114 9.41 -13.93 13.35
C ALA A 114 10.59 -13.50 14.24
N GLY A 115 10.69 -12.24 14.60
CA GLY A 115 11.89 -11.59 15.15
C GLY A 115 12.90 -11.21 14.07
N ALA A 116 12.42 -10.94 12.85
CA ALA A 116 13.21 -10.65 11.67
C ALA A 116 13.46 -9.13 11.49
N ASN A 117 14.41 -8.78 10.63
CA ASN A 117 14.59 -7.42 10.14
C ASN A 117 13.62 -7.17 8.97
N PRO A 118 12.75 -6.14 9.02
CA PRO A 118 11.90 -5.77 7.89
C PRO A 118 12.71 -5.01 6.83
N VAL A 119 12.61 -5.44 5.57
CA VAL A 119 13.28 -4.82 4.43
C VAL A 119 12.23 -4.22 3.50
N ILE A 120 12.14 -2.88 3.53
CA ILE A 120 11.25 -2.10 2.68
C ILE A 120 12.10 -1.28 1.71
N THR A 121 11.76 -1.34 0.42
CA THR A 121 12.52 -0.65 -0.65
C THR A 121 11.72 0.43 -1.35
N THR A 122 10.47 0.66 -0.95
CA THR A 122 9.61 1.68 -1.55
C THR A 122 10.17 3.07 -1.28
N ALA A 123 10.42 3.85 -2.32
CA ALA A 123 11.13 5.13 -2.24
C ALA A 123 10.47 6.12 -1.27
N THR A 124 9.15 6.21 -1.25
CA THR A 124 8.41 7.09 -0.33
C THR A 124 8.59 6.70 1.13
N ASP A 125 8.64 5.40 1.45
CA ASP A 125 8.92 4.94 2.82
C ASP A 125 10.38 5.20 3.21
N VAL A 126 11.32 4.87 2.31
CA VAL A 126 12.76 5.06 2.56
C VAL A 126 13.11 6.53 2.79
N GLN A 127 12.47 7.44 2.06
CA GLN A 127 12.71 8.89 2.18
C GLN A 127 11.78 9.57 3.19
N GLY A 128 10.82 8.85 3.77
CA GLY A 128 9.87 9.39 4.73
C GLY A 128 8.98 10.50 4.15
N VAL A 129 8.66 10.45 2.84
CA VAL A 129 7.79 11.42 2.21
C VAL A 129 6.32 11.00 2.30
N PHE A 130 5.42 11.97 2.19
CA PHE A 130 3.98 11.72 2.24
C PHE A 130 3.52 10.79 1.12
N ALA A 131 2.86 9.69 1.49
CA ALA A 131 2.29 8.71 0.57
C ALA A 131 0.77 8.91 0.49
N ILE A 132 0.29 9.54 -0.59
CA ILE A 132 -1.12 9.90 -0.78
C ILE A 132 -2.03 8.66 -0.83
N ASP A 133 -1.56 7.57 -1.40
CA ASP A 133 -2.29 6.32 -1.51
C ASP A 133 -2.49 5.63 -0.14
N LEU A 134 -1.48 5.65 0.73
CA LEU A 134 -1.62 5.17 2.12
C LEU A 134 -2.53 6.07 2.93
N TRP A 135 -2.42 7.39 2.75
CA TRP A 135 -3.27 8.34 3.44
C TRP A 135 -4.74 8.14 3.08
N THR A 136 -5.05 8.01 1.79
CA THR A 136 -6.42 7.78 1.32
C THR A 136 -6.99 6.45 1.85
N LYS A 137 -6.19 5.39 1.89
CA LYS A 137 -6.58 4.10 2.46
C LYS A 137 -6.91 4.22 3.96
N LYS A 138 -6.05 4.90 4.73
CA LYS A 138 -6.26 5.10 6.18
C LYS A 138 -7.50 5.93 6.50
N ASN A 139 -7.87 6.86 5.62
CA ASN A 139 -9.02 7.74 5.78
C ASN A 139 -10.28 7.26 5.03
N ASN A 140 -10.32 6.02 4.56
CA ASN A 140 -11.43 5.44 3.81
C ASN A 140 -11.84 6.26 2.58
N CYS A 141 -10.89 6.96 1.98
CA CYS A 141 -11.10 7.73 0.76
C CYS A 141 -10.95 6.84 -0.48
N LYS A 142 -11.72 7.15 -1.54
CA LYS A 142 -11.58 6.50 -2.84
C LYS A 142 -10.74 7.37 -3.76
N ILE A 143 -9.71 6.78 -4.36
CA ILE A 143 -8.91 7.45 -5.39
C ILE A 143 -9.63 7.31 -6.73
N LEU A 144 -9.95 8.44 -7.37
CA LEU A 144 -10.61 8.47 -8.67
C LEU A 144 -9.60 8.40 -9.83
N ARG A 145 -8.46 9.07 -9.68
CA ARG A 145 -7.39 9.17 -10.67
C ARG A 145 -6.12 8.46 -10.16
N SER A 146 -6.13 7.12 -10.19
CA SER A 146 -5.00 6.30 -9.74
C SER A 146 -3.72 6.51 -10.57
N ASP A 147 -3.85 6.94 -11.82
CA ASP A 147 -2.76 7.36 -12.70
C ASP A 147 -1.99 8.57 -12.14
N ARG A 148 -2.65 9.44 -11.37
CA ARG A 148 -2.04 10.63 -10.78
C ARG A 148 -1.22 10.36 -9.50
N ILE A 149 -1.37 9.20 -8.88
CA ILE A 149 -0.57 8.82 -7.69
C ILE A 149 0.93 8.93 -7.99
N VAL A 150 1.35 8.47 -9.17
CA VAL A 150 2.77 8.52 -9.57
C VAL A 150 3.26 9.96 -9.69
N VAL A 151 2.44 10.85 -10.26
CA VAL A 151 2.77 12.27 -10.43
C VAL A 151 2.99 12.94 -9.07
N ILE A 152 2.03 12.77 -8.15
CA ILE A 152 2.11 13.32 -6.79
C ILE A 152 3.33 12.76 -6.03
N SER A 153 3.53 11.44 -6.06
CA SER A 153 4.65 10.80 -5.39
C SER A 153 6.00 11.24 -5.96
N SER A 154 6.10 11.40 -7.28
CA SER A 154 7.33 11.88 -7.95
C SER A 154 7.66 13.32 -7.57
N ALA A 155 6.67 14.22 -7.55
CA ALA A 155 6.84 15.60 -7.13
C ALA A 155 7.35 15.67 -5.67
N LEU A 156 6.71 14.93 -4.76
CA LEU A 156 7.13 14.87 -3.35
C LEU A 156 8.54 14.29 -3.17
N LEU A 157 8.90 13.25 -3.93
CA LEU A 157 10.25 12.67 -3.93
C LEU A 157 11.29 13.64 -4.48
N ALA A 158 10.91 14.49 -5.44
CA ALA A 158 11.76 15.57 -5.95
C ALA A 158 11.87 16.76 -4.98
N GLY A 159 11.17 16.73 -3.86
CA GLY A 159 11.13 17.84 -2.89
C GLY A 159 10.23 19.00 -3.28
N GLU A 160 9.42 18.84 -4.32
CA GLU A 160 8.45 19.83 -4.77
C GLU A 160 7.28 19.93 -3.79
N LYS A 161 6.60 21.08 -3.82
CA LYS A 161 5.40 21.30 -3.02
C LYS A 161 4.17 20.79 -3.78
N VAL A 162 3.29 20.11 -3.05
CA VAL A 162 2.00 19.64 -3.53
C VAL A 162 0.89 20.37 -2.80
N ASP A 163 -0.04 20.97 -3.56
CA ASP A 163 -1.22 21.60 -3.00
C ASP A 163 -2.29 20.54 -2.72
N PHE A 164 -2.80 20.54 -1.50
CA PHE A 164 -3.80 19.62 -1.02
C PHE A 164 -5.01 20.40 -0.53
N ALA A 165 -6.11 20.32 -1.25
CA ALA A 165 -7.36 20.96 -0.90
C ALA A 165 -8.37 19.95 -0.33
N SER A 166 -9.09 20.33 0.71
CA SER A 166 -10.08 19.47 1.35
C SER A 166 -11.32 20.25 1.75
N ASP A 167 -12.50 19.68 1.53
CA ASP A 167 -13.76 20.20 2.08
C ASP A 167 -13.89 19.93 3.60
N TYR A 168 -12.95 19.21 4.18
CA TYR A 168 -12.96 18.80 5.58
C TYR A 168 -11.69 19.22 6.29
N GLU A 169 -11.81 19.49 7.58
CA GLU A 169 -10.65 19.60 8.45
C GLU A 169 -9.89 18.27 8.50
N ILE A 170 -8.59 18.34 8.36
CA ILE A 170 -7.71 17.16 8.42
C ILE A 170 -6.91 17.25 9.70
N ALA A 171 -7.14 16.29 10.58
CA ALA A 171 -6.40 16.20 11.84
C ALA A 171 -4.96 15.72 11.62
N GLY A 172 -4.04 16.21 12.47
CA GLY A 172 -2.65 15.81 12.48
C GLY A 172 -1.71 16.87 11.94
N GLN A 173 -0.42 16.52 11.87
CA GLN A 173 0.60 17.41 11.32
C GLN A 173 0.56 17.37 9.79
N VAL A 174 0.62 18.55 9.18
CA VAL A 174 0.76 18.66 7.72
C VAL A 174 2.12 18.11 7.31
N PRO A 175 2.15 17.15 6.38
CA PRO A 175 3.40 16.57 5.92
C PRO A 175 4.31 17.62 5.27
N LYS A 176 5.63 17.39 5.35
CA LYS A 176 6.60 18.22 4.65
C LYS A 176 6.29 18.26 3.15
N ASN A 177 6.40 19.45 2.55
CA ASN A 177 6.10 19.69 1.14
C ASN A 177 4.62 19.53 0.72
N VAL A 178 3.69 19.50 1.67
CA VAL A 178 2.25 19.56 1.39
C VAL A 178 1.71 20.90 1.86
N ASN A 179 1.08 21.65 0.96
CA ASN A 179 0.33 22.87 1.29
C ASN A 179 -1.14 22.48 1.48
N LEU A 180 -1.58 22.40 2.73
CA LEU A 180 -2.97 22.07 3.03
C LEU A 180 -3.85 23.33 3.01
N ARG A 181 -4.95 23.28 2.26
CA ARG A 181 -6.06 24.26 2.33
C ARG A 181 -7.37 23.57 2.65
N VAL A 182 -8.09 24.06 3.65
CA VAL A 182 -9.47 23.67 3.91
C VAL A 182 -10.38 24.61 3.12
N LEU A 183 -11.21 24.02 2.25
CA LEU A 183 -12.19 24.77 1.45
C LEU A 183 -13.42 24.97 2.33
N SER A 184 -13.52 26.11 3.00
CA SER A 184 -14.72 26.47 3.77
C SER A 184 -15.95 26.43 2.87
N ALA A 185 -17.10 25.91 3.38
CA ALA A 185 -18.37 26.11 2.72
C ALA A 185 -18.59 27.63 2.54
N PRO A 186 -19.14 28.10 1.41
CA PRO A 186 -19.45 29.51 1.24
C PRO A 186 -20.45 29.91 2.34
N ASN A 187 -20.00 30.73 3.27
CA ASN A 187 -20.93 31.45 4.15
C ASN A 187 -21.75 32.37 3.24
N ASP A 188 -23.07 32.22 3.27
CA ASP A 188 -24.05 32.96 2.44
C ASP A 188 -24.04 34.52 2.67
N SER A 189 -23.02 35.05 3.32
CA SER A 189 -22.95 36.49 3.68
C SER A 189 -21.74 37.27 3.16
N GLU A 190 -20.81 36.65 2.39
CA GLU A 190 -19.67 37.39 1.80
C GLU A 190 -19.47 37.10 0.30
N ALA A 191 -20.51 37.25 -0.48
CA ALA A 191 -20.48 37.06 -1.93
C ALA A 191 -20.07 38.33 -2.73
N GLU A 192 -19.44 39.32 -2.11
CA GLU A 192 -18.92 40.49 -2.85
C GLU A 192 -17.56 40.89 -2.30
N ASN A 193 -16.49 40.50 -2.97
CA ASN A 193 -15.10 40.96 -2.93
C ASN A 193 -14.05 39.97 -2.45
N SER A 194 -13.85 38.90 -3.18
CA SER A 194 -12.50 38.35 -3.31
C SER A 194 -12.33 37.65 -4.67
N GLN A 195 -12.00 38.48 -5.69
CA GLN A 195 -11.26 38.01 -6.85
C GLN A 195 -9.87 37.56 -6.38
N SER A 196 -9.78 36.35 -5.87
CA SER A 196 -8.57 35.53 -5.88
C SER A 196 -8.92 34.16 -6.44
N GLU A 197 -9.32 34.14 -7.72
CA GLU A 197 -9.03 33.00 -8.56
C GLU A 197 -7.51 32.85 -8.59
N SER A 198 -6.94 32.27 -7.52
CA SER A 198 -5.56 31.82 -7.57
C SER A 198 -5.50 30.72 -8.62
N SER A 199 -4.96 31.05 -9.78
CA SER A 199 -4.53 30.14 -10.82
C SER A 199 -3.99 28.88 -10.15
N PHE A 200 -4.65 27.75 -10.42
CA PHE A 200 -4.04 26.45 -10.16
C PHE A 200 -2.83 26.39 -11.12
N ASP A 201 -1.68 26.79 -10.61
CA ASP A 201 -0.40 26.69 -11.28
C ASP A 201 -0.18 25.22 -11.68
N GLU A 202 0.69 24.93 -12.65
CA GLU A 202 0.94 23.61 -13.25
C GLU A 202 1.36 22.52 -12.25
N ARG A 203 1.27 22.76 -10.94
CA ARG A 203 1.66 21.86 -9.86
C ARG A 203 0.65 20.73 -9.64
N PRO A 204 1.11 19.54 -9.28
CA PRO A 204 0.23 18.42 -8.89
C PRO A 204 -0.68 18.82 -7.73
N ASN A 205 -1.99 18.66 -7.90
CA ASN A 205 -2.99 19.00 -6.89
C ASN A 205 -3.77 17.76 -6.43
N VAL A 206 -4.11 17.74 -5.14
CA VAL A 206 -4.99 16.74 -4.54
C VAL A 206 -6.25 17.44 -4.06
N LEU A 207 -7.41 16.91 -4.42
CA LEU A 207 -8.71 17.36 -3.92
C LEU A 207 -9.40 16.24 -3.15
N VAL A 208 -9.83 16.54 -1.91
CA VAL A 208 -10.67 15.65 -1.09
C VAL A 208 -12.06 16.27 -0.95
N SER A 209 -13.05 15.67 -1.58
CA SER A 209 -14.43 16.16 -1.61
C SER A 209 -15.43 15.03 -1.74
N ILE A 210 -16.68 15.26 -1.30
CA ILE A 210 -17.87 14.46 -1.66
C ILE A 210 -18.77 15.18 -2.65
N ASP A 211 -18.44 16.43 -3.00
CA ASP A 211 -19.21 17.24 -3.95
C ASP A 211 -18.90 16.78 -5.38
N LYS A 212 -19.92 16.22 -6.05
CA LYS A 212 -19.79 15.70 -7.41
C LYS A 212 -19.37 16.78 -8.41
N SER A 213 -19.87 18.01 -8.25
CA SER A 213 -19.57 19.12 -9.17
C SER A 213 -18.10 19.53 -9.10
N LYS A 214 -17.53 19.57 -7.91
CA LYS A 214 -16.09 19.83 -7.70
C LYS A 214 -15.22 18.70 -8.26
N ILE A 215 -15.68 17.45 -8.10
CA ILE A 215 -15.00 16.26 -8.61
C ILE A 215 -14.99 16.25 -10.15
N GLU A 216 -16.11 16.57 -10.78
CA GLU A 216 -16.21 16.65 -12.24
C GLU A 216 -15.29 17.72 -12.81
N LYS A 217 -15.31 18.94 -12.26
CA LYS A 217 -14.38 20.01 -12.65
C LYS A 217 -12.90 19.66 -12.46
N ALA A 218 -12.57 18.88 -11.44
CA ALA A 218 -11.19 18.43 -11.21
C ALA A 218 -10.75 17.33 -12.20
N ASN A 219 -11.70 16.57 -12.77
CA ASN A 219 -11.41 15.55 -13.77
C ASN A 219 -11.24 16.09 -15.20
N GLU A 220 -11.74 17.28 -15.48
CA GLU A 220 -11.62 17.95 -16.78
C GLU A 220 -10.22 18.61 -17.00
N ARG A 221 -9.38 18.62 -15.98
CA ARG A 221 -8.01 19.16 -15.97
C ARG A 221 -6.97 18.04 -15.82
#